data_eecf3b4daddc71ae87ba37bcf735edca
#
_entry.id   eecf3b4daddc71ae87ba37bcf735edca
#
_cell.length_a   1.000
_cell.length_b   1.000
_cell.length_c   1.000
_cell.angle_alpha   90.00
_cell.angle_beta   90.00
_cell.angle_gamma   90.00
#
_symmetry.space_group_name_H-M   'P 1'
#
loop_
_entity.id
_entity.type
_entity.pdbx_description
1 polymer ?
#
loop_
_entity_poly.entity_id
_entity_poly.type
_entity_poly.pdbx_seq_one_letter_code
_entity_poly.pdbx_strand_id
1 'polypeptide(L)'
;MRVLFTGGSGKAGRHVVAYLVGQGHRVLNVDTKPLDMPGVETLIADITDSGQMFNAMTSYMGFGELEAGKGVPRFDAVVHFAAVPRILIVPDNETFRVNTVGTYNVIEAAVKLGIGKIVIASSETTYGVCFSDGQVDPKVLPLDEDYDVDPMDSYGLSKVVNEKTARTFQRRSGLDIYALRIGNVIEPHEYDQFPGFFADPGSRRRIAFSYIDARDLGQIVNLCLKTDGLGFQIFNACNDTNSVCQPNVELLAKFFANVPLSRPVGPHESLLSNAKIRAVLGFKEDHNWRKYVPDPLAK
;
A
#
# COMPACT_ATOMS: atom_id res chain seq x y z
N MET A 1 -2.28 14.59 -13.73
CA MET A 1 -1.47 13.52 -14.36
C MET A 1 -2.38 12.51 -15.00
N ARG A 2 -1.87 11.78 -16.00
CA ARG A 2 -2.49 10.62 -16.64
C ARG A 2 -1.89 9.35 -16.02
N VAL A 3 -2.65 8.66 -15.18
CA VAL A 3 -2.19 7.56 -14.31
C VAL A 3 -2.79 6.24 -14.75
N LEU A 4 -1.95 5.22 -14.97
CA LEU A 4 -2.41 3.85 -15.07
C LEU A 4 -2.43 3.24 -13.67
N PHE A 5 -3.57 2.73 -13.24
CA PHE A 5 -3.76 2.12 -11.92
C PHE A 5 -4.11 0.64 -12.07
N THR A 6 -3.29 -0.26 -11.56
CA THR A 6 -3.66 -1.68 -11.53
C THR A 6 -4.22 -2.05 -10.17
N GLY A 7 -5.30 -2.84 -10.15
CA GLY A 7 -5.93 -3.26 -8.89
C GLY A 7 -6.92 -2.23 -8.31
N GLY A 8 -7.42 -1.31 -9.13
CA GLY A 8 -8.34 -0.26 -8.69
C GLY A 8 -9.71 -0.79 -8.24
N SER A 9 -10.11 -1.97 -8.66
CA SER A 9 -11.37 -2.60 -8.24
C SER A 9 -11.28 -3.29 -6.87
N GLY A 10 -10.07 -3.37 -6.29
CA GLY A 10 -9.82 -3.96 -4.97
C GLY A 10 -10.21 -3.04 -3.81
N LYS A 11 -10.16 -3.60 -2.58
CA LYS A 11 -10.52 -2.91 -1.32
C LYS A 11 -9.81 -1.56 -1.17
N ALA A 12 -8.49 -1.52 -1.26
CA ALA A 12 -7.72 -0.29 -1.16
C ALA A 12 -7.83 0.55 -2.44
N GLY A 13 -7.77 -0.12 -3.61
CA GLY A 13 -7.69 0.53 -4.92
C GLY A 13 -8.85 1.48 -5.19
N ARG A 14 -10.10 1.07 -4.90
CA ARG A 14 -11.28 1.91 -5.16
C ARG A 14 -11.27 3.24 -4.42
N HIS A 15 -10.74 3.28 -3.20
CA HIS A 15 -10.60 4.52 -2.43
C HIS A 15 -9.46 5.38 -2.92
N VAL A 16 -8.33 4.76 -3.27
CA VAL A 16 -7.17 5.48 -3.83
C VAL A 16 -7.52 6.08 -5.18
N VAL A 17 -8.17 5.32 -6.08
CA VAL A 17 -8.63 5.84 -7.39
C VAL A 17 -9.59 7.01 -7.19
N ALA A 18 -10.60 6.88 -6.30
CA ALA A 18 -11.53 7.97 -6.01
C ALA A 18 -10.81 9.23 -5.51
N TYR A 19 -9.83 9.06 -4.62
CA TYR A 19 -9.02 10.17 -4.13
C TYR A 19 -8.23 10.85 -5.25
N LEU A 20 -7.55 10.07 -6.09
CA LEU A 20 -6.76 10.58 -7.21
C LEU A 20 -7.62 11.34 -8.22
N VAL A 21 -8.79 10.83 -8.56
CA VAL A 21 -9.76 11.51 -9.43
C VAL A 21 -10.21 12.83 -8.81
N GLY A 22 -10.52 12.84 -7.51
CA GLY A 22 -10.84 14.04 -6.73
C GLY A 22 -9.71 15.09 -6.71
N GLN A 23 -8.46 14.66 -6.87
CA GLN A 23 -7.29 15.54 -6.99
C GLN A 23 -7.00 15.99 -8.44
N GLY A 24 -7.88 15.68 -9.39
CA GLY A 24 -7.76 16.08 -10.80
C GLY A 24 -6.85 15.21 -11.63
N HIS A 25 -6.48 14.00 -11.16
CA HIS A 25 -5.80 13.02 -12.00
C HIS A 25 -6.80 12.31 -12.90
N ARG A 26 -6.37 11.95 -14.11
CA ARG A 26 -7.10 11.04 -14.99
C ARG A 26 -6.56 9.64 -14.75
N VAL A 27 -7.44 8.69 -14.46
CA VAL A 27 -7.06 7.32 -14.09
C VAL A 27 -7.64 6.32 -15.09
N LEU A 28 -6.80 5.45 -15.66
CA LEU A 28 -7.22 4.21 -16.32
C LEU A 28 -7.03 3.06 -15.31
N ASN A 29 -8.11 2.42 -14.91
CA ASN A 29 -8.02 1.21 -14.10
C ASN A 29 -7.66 0.00 -14.97
N VAL A 30 -6.77 -0.86 -14.48
CA VAL A 30 -6.44 -2.16 -15.07
C VAL A 30 -6.65 -3.22 -14.01
N ASP A 31 -7.60 -4.12 -14.21
CA ASP A 31 -7.98 -5.11 -13.21
C ASP A 31 -8.60 -6.33 -13.91
N THR A 32 -8.76 -7.43 -13.19
CA THR A 32 -9.52 -8.61 -13.65
C THR A 32 -11.03 -8.44 -13.47
N LYS A 33 -11.47 -7.35 -12.79
CA LYS A 33 -12.86 -7.00 -12.55
C LYS A 33 -13.10 -5.52 -12.86
N PRO A 34 -14.29 -5.14 -13.34
CA PRO A 34 -14.61 -3.73 -13.57
C PRO A 34 -14.64 -2.95 -12.25
N LEU A 35 -14.33 -1.66 -12.35
CA LEU A 35 -14.57 -0.68 -11.30
C LEU A 35 -15.78 0.17 -11.72
N ASP A 36 -16.84 0.11 -10.94
CA ASP A 36 -18.00 0.99 -11.15
C ASP A 36 -17.71 2.36 -10.50
N MET A 37 -17.12 3.25 -11.31
CA MET A 37 -16.77 4.61 -10.87
C MET A 37 -16.91 5.58 -12.04
N PRO A 38 -17.76 6.62 -11.94
CA PRO A 38 -17.92 7.60 -13.01
C PRO A 38 -16.59 8.26 -13.41
N GLY A 39 -16.33 8.31 -14.70
CA GLY A 39 -15.12 8.94 -15.26
C GLY A 39 -13.85 8.11 -15.18
N VAL A 40 -13.95 6.84 -14.74
CA VAL A 40 -12.84 5.88 -14.71
C VAL A 40 -13.18 4.67 -15.58
N GLU A 41 -12.46 4.53 -16.67
CA GLU A 41 -12.57 3.33 -17.50
C GLU A 41 -11.76 2.18 -16.90
N THR A 42 -12.23 0.94 -17.08
CA THR A 42 -11.49 -0.25 -16.70
C THR A 42 -11.13 -1.08 -17.92
N LEU A 43 -9.83 -1.28 -18.10
CA LEU A 43 -9.30 -2.28 -19.03
C LEU A 43 -9.16 -3.61 -18.29
N ILE A 44 -9.91 -4.63 -18.72
CA ILE A 44 -9.82 -5.97 -18.12
C ILE A 44 -8.54 -6.64 -18.61
N ALA A 45 -7.62 -6.91 -17.70
CA ALA A 45 -6.32 -7.51 -18.02
C ALA A 45 -5.73 -8.28 -16.82
N ASP A 46 -4.87 -9.25 -17.15
CA ASP A 46 -4.09 -10.03 -16.18
C ASP A 46 -2.65 -9.49 -16.12
N ILE A 47 -2.22 -9.06 -14.94
CA ILE A 47 -0.86 -8.53 -14.73
C ILE A 47 0.23 -9.58 -14.97
N THR A 48 -0.10 -10.87 -14.92
CA THR A 48 0.87 -11.95 -15.19
C THR A 48 1.17 -12.13 -16.67
N ASP A 49 0.38 -11.51 -17.55
CA ASP A 49 0.62 -11.43 -18.99
C ASP A 49 1.34 -10.12 -19.35
N SER A 50 2.62 -10.22 -19.70
CA SER A 50 3.43 -9.03 -20.03
C SER A 50 2.91 -8.30 -21.27
N GLY A 51 2.36 -9.01 -22.26
CA GLY A 51 1.78 -8.42 -23.46
C GLY A 51 0.59 -7.53 -23.14
N GLN A 52 -0.27 -7.97 -22.21
CA GLN A 52 -1.39 -7.17 -21.74
C GLN A 52 -0.92 -5.91 -21.01
N MET A 53 0.17 -5.98 -20.24
CA MET A 53 0.72 -4.81 -19.53
C MET A 53 1.30 -3.78 -20.50
N PHE A 54 2.05 -4.20 -21.51
CA PHE A 54 2.52 -3.30 -22.57
C PHE A 54 1.37 -2.66 -23.33
N ASN A 55 0.33 -3.44 -23.68
CA ASN A 55 -0.86 -2.93 -24.37
C ASN A 55 -1.60 -1.91 -23.49
N ALA A 56 -1.84 -2.22 -22.21
CA ALA A 56 -2.52 -1.31 -21.28
C ALA A 56 -1.80 0.05 -21.16
N MET A 57 -0.46 0.04 -21.09
CA MET A 57 0.34 1.26 -20.95
C MET A 57 0.48 2.06 -22.26
N THR A 58 0.00 1.51 -23.36
CA THR A 58 -0.07 2.17 -24.68
C THR A 58 -1.52 2.35 -25.15
N SER A 59 -2.51 2.21 -24.26
CA SER A 59 -3.93 2.34 -24.57
C SER A 59 -4.46 3.76 -24.34
N TYR A 60 -5.57 4.07 -25.00
CA TYR A 60 -6.39 5.22 -24.70
C TYR A 60 -7.11 5.02 -23.35
N MET A 61 -7.39 6.11 -22.65
CA MET A 61 -8.15 6.08 -21.39
C MET A 61 -9.67 6.16 -21.60
N GLY A 62 -10.12 6.30 -22.85
CA GLY A 62 -11.53 6.39 -23.21
C GLY A 62 -11.72 6.95 -24.61
N PHE A 63 -12.94 6.88 -25.12
CA PHE A 63 -13.30 7.31 -26.47
C PHE A 63 -12.97 8.79 -26.74
N GLY A 64 -12.95 9.63 -25.72
CA GLY A 64 -12.61 11.06 -25.85
C GLY A 64 -11.16 11.34 -26.24
N GLU A 65 -10.27 10.34 -26.24
CA GLU A 65 -8.88 10.45 -26.68
C GLU A 65 -8.66 10.03 -28.15
N LEU A 66 -9.72 9.55 -28.84
CA LEU A 66 -9.64 9.11 -30.24
C LEU A 66 -9.65 10.30 -31.22
N GLU A 67 -8.55 11.06 -31.22
CA GLU A 67 -8.38 12.20 -32.13
C GLU A 67 -7.45 11.86 -33.30
N ALA A 68 -7.89 12.17 -34.51
CA ALA A 68 -7.14 11.88 -35.72
C ALA A 68 -5.73 12.52 -35.70
N GLY A 69 -4.70 11.71 -35.96
CA GLY A 69 -3.30 12.16 -36.08
C GLY A 69 -2.58 12.48 -34.78
N LYS A 70 -3.22 12.35 -33.61
CA LYS A 70 -2.57 12.65 -32.31
C LYS A 70 -1.90 11.42 -31.63
N GLY A 71 -2.29 10.20 -32.04
CA GLY A 71 -1.79 8.98 -31.42
C GLY A 71 -2.24 8.83 -29.96
N VAL A 72 -1.69 7.84 -29.25
CA VAL A 72 -2.00 7.57 -27.84
C VAL A 72 -1.17 8.47 -26.93
N PRO A 73 -1.80 9.28 -26.05
CA PRO A 73 -1.07 10.04 -25.06
C PRO A 73 -0.32 9.14 -24.06
N ARG A 74 0.88 9.53 -23.64
CA ARG A 74 1.68 8.76 -22.69
C ARG A 74 1.10 8.87 -21.28
N PHE A 75 1.26 7.81 -20.48
CA PHE A 75 1.03 7.87 -19.05
C PHE A 75 2.19 8.61 -18.35
N ASP A 76 1.86 9.41 -17.35
CA ASP A 76 2.84 10.10 -16.51
C ASP A 76 3.35 9.17 -15.41
N ALA A 77 2.46 8.31 -14.89
CA ALA A 77 2.78 7.41 -13.78
C ALA A 77 2.00 6.10 -13.83
N VAL A 78 2.54 5.09 -13.14
CA VAL A 78 1.87 3.82 -12.84
C VAL A 78 1.73 3.68 -11.32
N VAL A 79 0.53 3.32 -10.87
CA VAL A 79 0.24 2.89 -9.49
C VAL A 79 -0.16 1.41 -9.55
N HIS A 80 0.61 0.55 -8.91
CA HIS A 80 0.45 -0.90 -8.98
C HIS A 80 -0.02 -1.48 -7.66
N PHE A 81 -1.33 -1.77 -7.54
CA PHE A 81 -1.96 -2.38 -6.37
C PHE A 81 -2.53 -3.78 -6.66
N ALA A 82 -2.59 -4.20 -7.93
CA ALA A 82 -3.07 -5.53 -8.29
C ALA A 82 -2.20 -6.62 -7.67
N ALA A 83 -2.79 -7.49 -6.90
CA ALA A 83 -2.13 -8.60 -6.22
C ALA A 83 -3.17 -9.61 -5.69
N VAL A 84 -2.75 -10.82 -5.36
CA VAL A 84 -3.41 -11.65 -4.35
C VAL A 84 -3.07 -11.02 -3.00
N PRO A 85 -4.05 -10.45 -2.25
CA PRO A 85 -3.76 -9.47 -1.20
C PRO A 85 -3.43 -10.07 0.18
N ARG A 86 -3.41 -11.38 0.31
CA ARG A 86 -3.03 -12.12 1.53
C ARG A 86 -2.93 -13.62 1.27
N ILE A 87 -2.43 -14.36 2.25
CA ILE A 87 -2.49 -15.84 2.26
C ILE A 87 -3.93 -16.35 2.30
N LEU A 88 -4.13 -17.64 2.05
CA LEU A 88 -5.43 -18.37 2.15
C LEU A 88 -6.53 -17.84 1.22
N ILE A 89 -6.17 -17.29 0.06
CA ILE A 89 -7.08 -16.95 -1.03
C ILE A 89 -6.92 -17.94 -2.18
N VAL A 90 -5.67 -18.19 -2.57
CA VAL A 90 -5.25 -19.17 -3.55
C VAL A 90 -4.05 -19.95 -2.96
N PRO A 91 -3.60 -21.07 -3.56
CA PRO A 91 -2.39 -21.76 -3.12
C PRO A 91 -1.17 -20.83 -3.04
N ASP A 92 -0.26 -21.11 -2.13
CA ASP A 92 0.89 -20.25 -1.83
C ASP A 92 1.79 -19.96 -3.04
N ASN A 93 2.08 -20.99 -3.84
CA ASN A 93 2.84 -20.85 -5.07
C ASN A 93 2.15 -19.93 -6.07
N GLU A 94 0.81 -19.94 -6.13
CA GLU A 94 0.04 -19.06 -6.99
C GLU A 94 0.01 -17.61 -6.46
N THR A 95 -0.12 -17.43 -5.13
CA THR A 95 0.06 -16.12 -4.49
C THR A 95 1.42 -15.52 -4.84
N PHE A 96 2.48 -16.31 -4.69
CA PHE A 96 3.84 -15.87 -5.00
C PHE A 96 4.00 -15.56 -6.50
N ARG A 97 3.54 -16.45 -7.39
CA ARG A 97 3.62 -16.28 -8.84
C ARG A 97 2.92 -15.01 -9.32
N VAL A 98 1.65 -14.85 -8.96
CA VAL A 98 0.85 -13.69 -9.39
C VAL A 98 1.49 -12.40 -8.93
N ASN A 99 1.87 -12.34 -7.65
CA ASN A 99 2.40 -11.11 -7.08
C ASN A 99 3.78 -10.75 -7.63
N THR A 100 4.68 -11.73 -7.83
CA THR A 100 6.04 -11.44 -8.28
C THR A 100 6.13 -11.24 -9.78
N VAL A 101 5.55 -12.14 -10.56
CA VAL A 101 5.54 -12.01 -12.04
C VAL A 101 4.73 -10.79 -12.47
N GLY A 102 3.56 -10.58 -11.85
CA GLY A 102 2.73 -9.41 -12.15
C GLY A 102 3.44 -8.09 -11.87
N THR A 103 4.07 -7.96 -10.70
CA THR A 103 4.84 -6.74 -10.37
C THR A 103 6.02 -6.54 -11.32
N TYR A 104 6.73 -7.63 -11.66
CA TYR A 104 7.83 -7.55 -12.62
C TYR A 104 7.36 -7.03 -13.97
N ASN A 105 6.28 -7.60 -14.54
CA ASN A 105 5.72 -7.22 -15.82
C ASN A 105 5.28 -5.75 -15.85
N VAL A 106 4.60 -5.29 -14.79
CA VAL A 106 4.14 -3.90 -14.66
C VAL A 106 5.31 -2.94 -14.63
N ILE A 107 6.33 -3.19 -13.79
CA ILE A 107 7.51 -2.31 -13.68
C ILE A 107 8.31 -2.35 -14.99
N GLU A 108 8.51 -3.52 -15.57
CA GLU A 108 9.24 -3.66 -16.84
C GLU A 108 8.60 -2.87 -17.96
N ALA A 109 7.28 -3.02 -18.16
CA ALA A 109 6.55 -2.29 -19.17
C ALA A 109 6.64 -0.77 -18.96
N ALA A 110 6.41 -0.31 -17.73
CA ALA A 110 6.49 1.10 -17.38
C ALA A 110 7.88 1.69 -17.69
N VAL A 111 8.95 1.01 -17.25
CA VAL A 111 10.33 1.45 -17.47
C VAL A 111 10.69 1.45 -18.96
N LYS A 112 10.35 0.39 -19.70
CA LYS A 112 10.65 0.30 -21.14
C LYS A 112 9.89 1.31 -21.98
N LEU A 113 8.69 1.70 -21.55
CA LEU A 113 7.89 2.74 -22.21
C LEU A 113 8.25 4.16 -21.72
N GLY A 114 9.20 4.29 -20.78
CA GLY A 114 9.69 5.57 -20.26
C GLY A 114 8.65 6.32 -19.43
N ILE A 115 7.79 5.61 -18.69
CA ILE A 115 6.87 6.22 -17.73
C ILE A 115 7.68 6.65 -16.51
N GLY A 116 7.61 7.94 -16.16
CA GLY A 116 8.57 8.60 -15.26
C GLY A 116 8.47 8.20 -13.80
N LYS A 117 7.32 7.65 -13.35
CA LYS A 117 7.06 7.36 -11.93
C LYS A 117 6.27 6.08 -11.73
N ILE A 118 6.66 5.30 -10.71
CA ILE A 118 5.99 4.06 -10.36
C ILE A 118 5.78 4.01 -8.84
N VAL A 119 4.55 3.74 -8.40
CA VAL A 119 4.23 3.48 -6.98
C VAL A 119 3.69 2.07 -6.88
N ILE A 120 4.30 1.24 -6.03
CA ILE A 120 3.87 -0.16 -5.84
C ILE A 120 3.35 -0.41 -4.44
N ALA A 121 2.34 -1.27 -4.31
CA ALA A 121 1.87 -1.78 -3.04
C ALA A 121 2.81 -2.89 -2.52
N SER A 122 3.60 -2.56 -1.47
CA SER A 122 4.20 -3.51 -0.55
C SER A 122 3.27 -3.73 0.65
N SER A 123 3.74 -4.28 1.75
CA SER A 123 2.90 -4.63 2.90
C SER A 123 3.69 -4.64 4.20
N GLU A 124 3.02 -4.35 5.32
CA GLU A 124 3.54 -4.59 6.67
C GLU A 124 3.87 -6.07 6.94
N THR A 125 3.32 -7.00 6.15
CA THR A 125 3.63 -8.44 6.29
C THR A 125 5.08 -8.77 6.00
N THR A 126 5.81 -7.90 5.30
CA THR A 126 7.27 -8.04 5.09
C THR A 126 8.06 -8.12 6.39
N TYR A 127 7.54 -7.57 7.49
CA TYR A 127 8.19 -7.61 8.80
C TYR A 127 8.18 -8.98 9.48
N GLY A 128 7.44 -9.96 8.95
CA GLY A 128 7.43 -11.34 9.45
C GLY A 128 6.61 -11.56 10.72
N VAL A 129 5.78 -10.59 11.13
CA VAL A 129 4.95 -10.71 12.35
C VAL A 129 3.51 -11.11 12.01
N CYS A 130 2.94 -10.56 10.93
CA CYS A 130 1.51 -10.66 10.63
C CYS A 130 1.04 -12.10 10.37
N PHE A 131 1.67 -12.81 9.43
CA PHE A 131 1.30 -14.17 9.02
C PHE A 131 2.32 -15.22 9.46
N SER A 132 3.01 -14.97 10.58
CA SER A 132 3.94 -15.93 11.16
C SER A 132 3.24 -17.17 11.71
N ASP A 133 3.91 -18.32 11.66
CA ASP A 133 3.51 -19.50 12.43
C ASP A 133 3.68 -19.24 13.92
N GLY A 134 2.64 -19.49 14.69
CA GLY A 134 2.62 -19.14 16.11
C GLY A 134 2.59 -17.63 16.36
N GLN A 135 3.04 -17.21 17.54
CA GLN A 135 3.21 -15.81 17.90
C GLN A 135 4.69 -15.43 17.83
N VAL A 136 5.04 -14.64 16.83
CA VAL A 136 6.40 -14.09 16.69
C VAL A 136 6.41 -12.65 17.16
N ASP A 137 7.40 -12.32 17.99
CA ASP A 137 7.67 -10.95 18.40
C ASP A 137 8.58 -10.27 17.39
N PRO A 138 8.37 -8.98 17.09
CA PRO A 138 9.34 -8.22 16.34
C PRO A 138 10.67 -8.11 17.10
N LYS A 139 11.79 -8.03 16.35
CA LYS A 139 13.14 -7.88 16.94
C LYS A 139 13.30 -6.55 17.69
N VAL A 140 12.55 -5.53 17.25
CA VAL A 140 12.58 -4.16 17.80
C VAL A 140 11.29 -3.41 17.44
N LEU A 141 10.85 -2.47 18.26
CA LEU A 141 9.73 -1.56 18.01
C LEU A 141 10.15 -0.08 18.17
N PRO A 142 9.47 0.87 17.53
CA PRO A 142 8.48 0.64 16.47
C PRO A 142 9.13 0.07 15.20
N LEU A 143 8.32 -0.62 14.37
CA LEU A 143 8.75 -1.11 13.07
C LEU A 143 8.94 0.07 12.11
N ASP A 144 10.13 0.23 11.57
CA ASP A 144 10.46 1.24 10.56
C ASP A 144 10.98 0.60 9.27
N GLU A 145 11.31 1.42 8.28
CA GLU A 145 11.70 0.94 6.97
C GLU A 145 13.09 0.30 6.93
N ASP A 146 13.93 0.55 7.94
CA ASP A 146 15.28 -0.01 8.07
C ASP A 146 15.28 -1.38 8.76
N TYR A 147 14.12 -1.85 9.26
CA TYR A 147 13.97 -3.16 9.88
C TYR A 147 14.34 -4.28 8.91
N ASP A 148 15.09 -5.27 9.40
CA ASP A 148 15.46 -6.49 8.67
C ASP A 148 14.22 -7.37 8.44
N VAL A 149 13.69 -7.33 7.20
CA VAL A 149 12.46 -8.01 6.81
C VAL A 149 12.66 -9.50 6.63
N ASP A 150 11.81 -10.30 7.29
CA ASP A 150 11.96 -11.77 7.34
C ASP A 150 10.59 -12.47 7.43
N PRO A 151 9.74 -12.40 6.37
CA PRO A 151 8.43 -13.03 6.37
C PRO A 151 8.52 -14.55 6.30
N MET A 152 7.57 -15.24 6.96
CA MET A 152 7.44 -16.70 6.91
C MET A 152 6.46 -17.17 5.84
N ASP A 153 5.65 -16.29 5.31
CA ASP A 153 4.55 -16.60 4.39
C ASP A 153 4.85 -16.19 2.94
N SER A 154 4.13 -16.82 2.01
CA SER A 154 4.29 -16.60 0.56
C SER A 154 3.91 -15.19 0.11
N TYR A 155 2.93 -14.56 0.78
CA TYR A 155 2.50 -13.20 0.47
C TYR A 155 3.56 -12.17 0.91
N GLY A 156 3.99 -12.22 2.18
CA GLY A 156 5.06 -11.36 2.68
C GLY A 156 6.35 -11.51 1.87
N LEU A 157 6.75 -12.76 1.57
CA LEU A 157 7.91 -13.04 0.72
C LEU A 157 7.75 -12.40 -0.67
N SER A 158 6.57 -12.51 -1.30
CA SER A 158 6.31 -11.89 -2.60
C SER A 158 6.51 -10.37 -2.55
N LYS A 159 6.12 -9.71 -1.45
CA LYS A 159 6.30 -8.27 -1.29
C LYS A 159 7.77 -7.88 -1.10
N VAL A 160 8.56 -8.66 -0.36
CA VAL A 160 10.02 -8.46 -0.27
C VAL A 160 10.68 -8.58 -1.65
N VAL A 161 10.31 -9.59 -2.44
CA VAL A 161 10.80 -9.74 -3.82
C VAL A 161 10.41 -8.54 -4.69
N ASN A 162 9.19 -8.04 -4.55
CA ASN A 162 8.71 -6.87 -5.28
C ASN A 162 9.49 -5.59 -4.94
N GLU A 163 9.84 -5.37 -3.67
CA GLU A 163 10.71 -4.25 -3.26
C GLU A 163 12.11 -4.37 -3.89
N LYS A 164 12.68 -5.58 -3.93
CA LYS A 164 13.99 -5.82 -4.58
C LYS A 164 13.90 -5.63 -6.09
N THR A 165 12.83 -6.09 -6.72
CA THR A 165 12.54 -5.87 -8.15
C THR A 165 12.49 -4.38 -8.45
N ALA A 166 11.68 -3.63 -7.71
CA ALA A 166 11.54 -2.18 -7.85
C ALA A 166 12.89 -1.46 -7.74
N ARG A 167 13.67 -1.78 -6.70
CA ARG A 167 15.03 -1.22 -6.52
C ARG A 167 15.96 -1.56 -7.68
N THR A 168 15.88 -2.78 -8.23
CA THR A 168 16.70 -3.21 -9.37
C THR A 168 16.37 -2.39 -10.62
N PHE A 169 15.08 -2.20 -10.91
CA PHE A 169 14.66 -1.38 -12.04
C PHE A 169 15.01 0.09 -11.85
N GLN A 170 14.85 0.63 -10.65
CA GLN A 170 15.26 2.00 -10.36
C GLN A 170 16.75 2.23 -10.63
N ARG A 171 17.62 1.34 -10.16
CA ARG A 171 19.08 1.43 -10.40
C ARG A 171 19.46 1.40 -11.88
N ARG A 172 18.68 0.74 -12.72
CA ARG A 172 18.90 0.66 -14.18
C ARG A 172 18.35 1.87 -14.93
N SER A 173 17.22 2.40 -14.49
CA SER A 173 16.48 3.44 -15.22
C SER A 173 16.69 4.85 -14.69
N GLY A 174 17.07 5.01 -13.41
CA GLY A 174 17.11 6.30 -12.73
C GLY A 174 15.73 6.88 -12.39
N LEU A 175 14.64 6.17 -12.69
CA LEU A 175 13.27 6.64 -12.43
C LEU A 175 12.93 6.64 -10.95
N ASP A 176 11.91 7.38 -10.55
CA ASP A 176 11.36 7.32 -9.20
C ASP A 176 10.45 6.10 -9.05
N ILE A 177 10.81 5.18 -8.17
CA ILE A 177 10.00 3.99 -7.84
C ILE A 177 9.82 3.91 -6.33
N TYR A 178 8.57 4.05 -5.85
CA TYR A 178 8.25 4.05 -4.43
C TYR A 178 7.44 2.82 -4.06
N ALA A 179 7.85 2.12 -3.01
CA ALA A 179 7.15 0.97 -2.44
C ALA A 179 6.46 1.38 -1.13
N LEU A 180 5.17 1.13 -1.01
CA LEU A 180 4.38 1.41 0.19
C LEU A 180 4.18 0.12 0.98
N ARG A 181 4.80 -0.02 2.16
CA ARG A 181 4.46 -1.05 3.13
C ARG A 181 3.15 -0.67 3.80
N ILE A 182 2.06 -1.10 3.18
CA ILE A 182 0.70 -0.72 3.58
C ILE A 182 0.31 -1.51 4.82
N GLY A 183 -0.11 -0.81 5.85
CA GLY A 183 -0.72 -1.37 7.05
C GLY A 183 -2.11 -1.96 6.78
N ASN A 184 -2.75 -2.50 7.80
CA ASN A 184 -4.11 -3.05 7.66
C ASN A 184 -5.10 -1.97 7.20
N VAL A 185 -5.61 -2.09 5.99
CA VAL A 185 -6.51 -1.11 5.37
C VAL A 185 -7.89 -1.19 6.01
N ILE A 186 -8.36 -0.05 6.52
CA ILE A 186 -9.69 0.16 7.09
C ILE A 186 -10.50 1.05 6.16
N GLU A 187 -11.67 0.56 5.73
CA GLU A 187 -12.64 1.34 4.96
C GLU A 187 -13.58 2.13 5.90
N PRO A 188 -14.23 3.19 5.42
CA PRO A 188 -15.11 4.03 6.26
C PRO A 188 -16.17 3.24 7.04
N HIS A 189 -16.76 2.19 6.45
CA HIS A 189 -17.77 1.36 7.11
C HIS A 189 -17.19 0.36 8.11
N GLU A 190 -15.87 0.08 8.06
CA GLU A 190 -15.21 -0.87 8.95
C GLU A 190 -14.84 -0.26 10.32
N TYR A 191 -15.05 1.03 10.52
CA TYR A 191 -14.88 1.62 11.86
C TYR A 191 -15.83 1.03 12.90
N ASP A 192 -16.94 0.42 12.48
CA ASP A 192 -17.85 -0.34 13.34
C ASP A 192 -17.18 -1.54 14.03
N GLN A 193 -16.03 -1.99 13.55
CA GLN A 193 -15.26 -3.08 14.16
C GLN A 193 -14.40 -2.62 15.36
N PHE A 194 -14.10 -1.32 15.47
CA PHE A 194 -13.15 -0.81 16.47
C PHE A 194 -13.56 -1.08 17.93
N PRO A 195 -14.84 -1.01 18.34
CA PRO A 195 -15.24 -1.43 19.68
C PRO A 195 -14.82 -2.86 20.01
N GLY A 196 -14.82 -3.78 19.03
CA GLY A 196 -14.30 -5.13 19.18
C GLY A 196 -12.78 -5.16 19.39
N PHE A 197 -12.03 -4.28 18.72
CA PHE A 197 -10.58 -4.14 18.91
C PHE A 197 -10.24 -3.58 20.29
N PHE A 198 -11.07 -2.68 20.83
CA PHE A 198 -10.90 -2.15 22.19
C PHE A 198 -11.15 -3.19 23.27
N ALA A 199 -12.16 -4.05 23.03
CA ALA A 199 -12.50 -5.14 23.94
C ALA A 199 -11.44 -6.26 23.95
N ASP A 200 -10.86 -6.58 22.78
CA ASP A 200 -9.77 -7.54 22.62
C ASP A 200 -8.61 -6.95 21.78
N PRO A 201 -7.72 -6.17 22.41
CA PRO A 201 -6.53 -5.64 21.73
C PRO A 201 -5.61 -6.72 21.17
N GLY A 202 -5.63 -7.94 21.76
CA GLY A 202 -4.83 -9.07 21.31
C GLY A 202 -5.08 -9.45 19.84
N SER A 203 -6.29 -9.22 19.35
CA SER A 203 -6.65 -9.42 17.93
C SER A 203 -5.83 -8.56 16.97
N ARG A 204 -5.26 -7.44 17.44
CA ARG A 204 -4.47 -6.50 16.64
C ARG A 204 -2.95 -6.65 16.82
N ARG A 205 -2.50 -7.59 17.67
CA ARG A 205 -1.08 -7.79 17.99
C ARG A 205 -0.22 -8.09 16.78
N ARG A 206 -0.71 -8.96 15.88
CA ARG A 206 0.04 -9.44 14.71
C ARG A 206 0.36 -8.34 13.68
N ILE A 207 -0.33 -7.23 13.73
CA ILE A 207 -0.10 -6.06 12.89
C ILE A 207 0.48 -4.88 13.69
N ALA A 208 1.10 -5.16 14.84
CA ALA A 208 1.65 -4.16 15.75
C ALA A 208 0.64 -3.03 16.05
N PHE A 209 -0.64 -3.38 16.18
CA PHE A 209 -1.78 -2.47 16.43
C PHE A 209 -1.96 -1.38 15.36
N SER A 210 -1.30 -1.48 14.21
CA SER A 210 -1.36 -0.47 13.15
C SER A 210 -2.64 -0.57 12.31
N TYR A 211 -2.94 0.48 11.55
CA TYR A 211 -3.93 0.51 10.48
C TYR A 211 -3.64 1.67 9.52
N ILE A 212 -4.30 1.68 8.39
CA ILE A 212 -4.39 2.83 7.48
C ILE A 212 -5.84 3.01 7.03
N ASP A 213 -6.39 4.22 7.17
CA ASP A 213 -7.64 4.58 6.51
C ASP A 213 -7.46 4.58 4.99
N ALA A 214 -8.38 3.95 4.28
CA ALA A 214 -8.29 3.80 2.83
C ALA A 214 -8.23 5.15 2.08
N ARG A 215 -8.79 6.22 2.66
CA ARG A 215 -8.77 7.59 2.11
C ARG A 215 -7.41 8.26 2.36
N ASP A 216 -6.82 8.05 3.54
CA ASP A 216 -5.46 8.54 3.86
C ASP A 216 -4.42 7.82 3.01
N LEU A 217 -4.65 6.55 2.66
CA LEU A 217 -3.82 5.86 1.67
C LEU A 217 -3.88 6.55 0.28
N GLY A 218 -5.05 7.06 -0.10
CA GLY A 218 -5.21 7.90 -1.30
C GLY A 218 -4.35 9.16 -1.25
N GLN A 219 -4.32 9.85 -0.10
CA GLN A 219 -3.45 11.01 0.13
C GLN A 219 -1.97 10.62 -0.04
N ILE A 220 -1.54 9.50 0.59
CA ILE A 220 -0.17 9.01 0.50
C ILE A 220 0.24 8.76 -0.96
N VAL A 221 -0.60 8.06 -1.74
CA VAL A 221 -0.32 7.81 -3.17
C VAL A 221 -0.22 9.11 -3.96
N ASN A 222 -1.11 10.06 -3.72
CA ASN A 222 -1.07 11.37 -4.37
C ASN A 222 0.22 12.15 -4.02
N LEU A 223 0.68 12.09 -2.77
CA LEU A 223 1.95 12.68 -2.36
C LEU A 223 3.14 12.02 -3.07
N CYS A 224 3.15 10.68 -3.18
CA CYS A 224 4.13 9.95 -3.97
C CYS A 224 4.16 10.41 -5.43
N LEU A 225 2.98 10.60 -6.05
CA LEU A 225 2.88 11.06 -7.43
C LEU A 225 3.42 12.49 -7.63
N LYS A 226 3.27 13.36 -6.62
CA LYS A 226 3.69 14.76 -6.67
C LYS A 226 5.15 15.00 -6.26
N THR A 227 5.83 14.02 -5.65
CA THR A 227 7.20 14.17 -5.16
C THR A 227 8.18 13.48 -6.10
N ASP A 228 9.10 14.24 -6.66
CA ASP A 228 10.10 13.78 -7.63
C ASP A 228 11.50 13.75 -7.04
N GLY A 229 12.41 12.97 -7.68
CA GLY A 229 13.84 12.99 -7.42
C GLY A 229 14.30 12.19 -6.22
N LEU A 230 13.46 11.33 -5.64
CA LEU A 230 13.82 10.49 -4.49
C LEU A 230 14.43 9.13 -4.89
N GLY A 231 14.41 8.78 -6.17
CA GLY A 231 14.90 7.51 -6.68
C GLY A 231 14.09 6.32 -6.16
N PHE A 232 14.73 5.37 -5.48
CA PHE A 232 14.01 4.27 -4.82
C PHE A 232 13.73 4.58 -3.36
N GLN A 233 12.46 4.50 -2.97
CA GLN A 233 12.06 4.65 -1.58
C GLN A 233 11.12 3.52 -1.14
N ILE A 234 11.22 3.16 0.13
CA ILE A 234 10.22 2.38 0.86
C ILE A 234 9.63 3.29 1.91
N PHE A 235 8.31 3.27 2.06
CA PHE A 235 7.57 4.02 3.08
C PHE A 235 6.56 3.12 3.78
N ASN A 236 6.49 3.20 5.11
CA ASN A 236 5.36 2.67 5.85
C ASN A 236 4.14 3.55 5.64
N ALA A 237 3.07 2.95 5.12
CA ALA A 237 1.80 3.62 4.90
C ALA A 237 0.80 3.20 5.99
N CYS A 238 0.77 3.96 7.08
CA CYS A 238 -0.13 3.76 8.21
C CYS A 238 -0.54 5.09 8.84
N ASN A 239 -1.64 5.06 9.59
CA ASN A 239 -2.10 6.19 10.39
C ASN A 239 -1.13 6.50 11.54
N ASP A 240 -1.22 7.71 12.12
CA ASP A 240 -0.33 8.18 13.18
C ASP A 240 -0.52 7.40 14.48
N THR A 241 -1.74 6.89 14.72
CA THR A 241 -2.13 6.24 15.96
C THR A 241 -2.39 4.75 15.78
N ASN A 242 -2.29 4.01 16.89
CA ASN A 242 -2.70 2.61 16.94
C ASN A 242 -4.22 2.44 16.76
N SER A 243 -4.67 1.21 16.45
CA SER A 243 -6.06 0.85 16.16
C SER A 243 -6.88 0.44 17.40
N VAL A 244 -6.37 0.74 18.60
CA VAL A 244 -7.01 0.42 19.89
C VAL A 244 -7.04 1.63 20.81
N CYS A 245 -7.86 1.61 21.85
CA CYS A 245 -7.95 2.73 22.79
C CYS A 245 -6.87 2.69 23.88
N GLN A 246 -6.28 1.50 24.16
CA GLN A 246 -5.27 1.34 25.21
C GLN A 246 -3.97 2.09 24.86
N PRO A 247 -3.31 2.69 25.85
CA PRO A 247 -2.02 3.35 25.63
C PRO A 247 -0.89 2.33 25.41
N ASN A 248 0.13 2.74 24.64
CA ASN A 248 1.25 1.89 24.29
C ASN A 248 1.99 1.29 25.49
N VAL A 249 2.04 1.98 26.63
CA VAL A 249 2.66 1.44 27.85
C VAL A 249 1.99 0.14 28.30
N GLU A 250 0.66 0.05 28.21
CA GLU A 250 -0.09 -1.16 28.54
C GLU A 250 0.06 -2.24 27.45
N LEU A 251 -0.02 -1.84 26.19
CA LEU A 251 0.13 -2.76 25.05
C LEU A 251 1.52 -3.41 25.04
N LEU A 252 2.57 -2.62 25.23
CA LEU A 252 3.95 -3.11 25.27
C LEU A 252 4.15 -4.05 26.47
N ALA A 253 3.72 -3.66 27.66
CA ALA A 253 3.84 -4.51 28.85
C ALA A 253 3.11 -5.85 28.70
N LYS A 254 1.94 -5.86 28.06
CA LYS A 254 1.12 -7.07 27.92
C LYS A 254 1.55 -7.96 26.75
N PHE A 255 1.90 -7.38 25.60
CA PHE A 255 2.06 -8.13 24.36
C PHE A 255 3.49 -8.19 23.83
N PHE A 256 4.37 -7.29 24.26
CA PHE A 256 5.74 -7.15 23.76
C PHE A 256 6.75 -6.84 24.89
N ALA A 257 6.52 -7.40 26.08
CA ALA A 257 7.30 -7.11 27.29
C ALA A 257 8.82 -7.29 27.12
N ASN A 258 9.24 -8.20 26.25
CA ASN A 258 10.66 -8.50 26.02
C ASN A 258 11.21 -7.87 24.72
N VAL A 259 10.40 -7.08 24.00
CA VAL A 259 10.83 -6.44 22.76
C VAL A 259 11.47 -5.10 23.05
N PRO A 260 12.73 -4.88 22.66
CA PRO A 260 13.39 -3.60 22.87
C PRO A 260 12.75 -2.49 22.03
N LEU A 261 12.82 -1.27 22.55
CA LEU A 261 12.43 -0.08 21.80
C LEU A 261 13.68 0.59 21.20
N SER A 262 13.68 0.88 19.90
CA SER A 262 14.73 1.65 19.24
C SER A 262 14.71 3.14 19.65
N ARG A 263 13.53 3.63 20.05
CA ARG A 263 13.27 4.98 20.58
C ARG A 263 12.03 4.99 21.45
N PRO A 264 11.82 6.04 22.26
CA PRO A 264 10.54 6.25 22.93
C PRO A 264 9.38 6.32 21.92
N VAL A 265 8.22 5.78 22.30
CA VAL A 265 6.98 5.86 21.54
C VAL A 265 5.93 6.65 22.29
N GLY A 266 5.14 7.44 21.57
CA GLY A 266 4.04 8.21 22.13
C GLY A 266 2.93 7.31 22.72
N PRO A 267 2.06 7.84 23.60
CA PRO A 267 1.04 7.05 24.27
C PRO A 267 0.13 6.24 23.33
N HIS A 268 -0.20 6.76 22.19
CA HIS A 268 -1.06 6.13 21.20
C HIS A 268 -0.44 6.09 19.78
N GLU A 269 0.86 6.33 19.68
CA GLU A 269 1.57 6.28 18.42
C GLU A 269 1.48 4.87 17.80
N SER A 270 1.34 4.78 16.49
CA SER A 270 1.41 3.50 15.77
C SER A 270 2.76 2.83 15.98
N LEU A 271 2.77 1.55 16.32
CA LEU A 271 3.99 0.75 16.45
C LEU A 271 4.55 0.30 15.08
N LEU A 272 3.84 0.57 13.98
CA LEU A 272 4.37 0.68 12.63
C LEU A 272 4.66 2.16 12.38
N SER A 273 5.93 2.55 12.31
CA SER A 273 6.33 3.96 12.26
C SER A 273 6.06 4.57 10.89
N ASN A 274 5.31 5.66 10.84
CA ASN A 274 5.12 6.47 9.64
C ASN A 274 5.99 7.75 9.64
N ALA A 275 6.97 7.81 10.52
CA ALA A 275 7.82 9.00 10.69
C ALA A 275 8.52 9.41 9.38
N LYS A 276 9.00 8.45 8.60
CA LYS A 276 9.68 8.71 7.33
C LYS A 276 8.74 9.34 6.30
N ILE A 277 7.55 8.78 6.10
CA ILE A 277 6.60 9.31 5.11
C ILE A 277 6.12 10.72 5.48
N ARG A 278 5.95 11.00 6.77
CA ARG A 278 5.62 12.34 7.28
C ARG A 278 6.74 13.33 7.02
N ALA A 279 7.98 12.95 7.31
CA ALA A 279 9.15 13.82 7.13
C ALA A 279 9.47 14.09 5.65
N VAL A 280 9.36 13.06 4.79
CA VAL A 280 9.80 13.14 3.40
C VAL A 280 8.68 13.62 2.47
N LEU A 281 7.45 13.13 2.65
CA LEU A 281 6.31 13.44 1.77
C LEU A 281 5.34 14.45 2.36
N GLY A 282 5.48 14.79 3.65
CA GLY A 282 4.57 15.71 4.33
C GLY A 282 3.18 15.13 4.62
N PHE A 283 3.07 13.79 4.70
CA PHE A 283 1.80 13.13 5.04
C PHE A 283 1.24 13.67 6.36
N LYS A 284 -0.06 13.88 6.40
CA LYS A 284 -0.82 14.27 7.60
C LYS A 284 -2.07 13.43 7.64
N GLU A 285 -2.28 12.75 8.76
CA GLU A 285 -3.47 11.93 9.00
C GLU A 285 -4.73 12.80 8.98
N ASP A 286 -5.66 12.51 8.06
CA ASP A 286 -6.97 13.16 8.01
C ASP A 286 -8.08 12.32 8.66
N HIS A 287 -7.90 11.00 8.70
CA HIS A 287 -8.93 10.04 9.10
C HIS A 287 -8.49 9.17 10.29
N ASN A 288 -8.33 9.82 11.47
CA ASN A 288 -8.13 9.10 12.72
C ASN A 288 -9.44 8.44 13.18
N TRP A 289 -9.38 7.19 13.66
CA TRP A 289 -10.55 6.46 14.13
C TRP A 289 -11.34 7.22 15.22
N ARG A 290 -10.68 8.03 16.05
CA ARG A 290 -11.32 8.84 17.09
C ARG A 290 -12.32 9.88 16.55
N LYS A 291 -12.29 10.15 15.26
CA LYS A 291 -13.29 10.99 14.60
C LYS A 291 -14.61 10.25 14.32
N TYR A 292 -14.59 8.92 14.34
CA TYR A 292 -15.70 8.07 13.88
C TYR A 292 -16.23 7.15 14.98
N VAL A 293 -15.40 6.80 15.95
CA VAL A 293 -15.75 5.87 17.05
C VAL A 293 -15.46 6.55 18.37
N PRO A 294 -16.40 6.52 19.34
CA PRO A 294 -16.15 7.04 20.68
C PRO A 294 -14.95 6.32 21.32
N ASP A 295 -14.02 7.09 21.87
CA ASP A 295 -12.91 6.53 22.65
C ASP A 295 -13.39 6.25 24.07
N PRO A 296 -13.49 4.98 24.52
CA PRO A 296 -14.00 4.65 25.84
C PRO A 296 -13.06 5.07 26.99
N LEU A 297 -11.82 5.44 26.68
CA LEU A 297 -10.83 5.94 27.64
C LEU A 297 -10.66 7.46 27.57
N ALA A 298 -11.32 8.16 26.66
CA ALA A 298 -11.32 9.62 26.63
C ALA A 298 -12.02 10.15 27.89
N LYS A 299 -11.31 10.96 28.68
CA LYS A 299 -11.86 11.66 29.87
C LYS A 299 -12.47 12.99 29.46
#